data_69e5da0a54f4b6f3f15d0483bc4346b5
#
_entry.id   69e5da0a54f4b6f3f15d0483bc4346b5
#
_cell.length_a   1.000
_cell.length_b   1.000
_cell.length_c   1.000
_cell.angle_alpha   90.00
_cell.angle_beta   90.00
_cell.angle_gamma   90.00
#
_symmetry.space_group_name_H-M   'P 1'
#
loop_
_entity.id
_entity.type
_entity.pdbx_description
1 polymer ?
#
loop_
_entity_poly.entity_id
_entity_poly.type
_entity_poly.pdbx_seq_one_letter_code
_entity_poly.pdbx_strand_id
1 'polypeptide(L)'
;MQGEVIQRGSYRLVSASVSDVPEIVKHLSIESARELKLLGYSSINEGIEEMVSSAECYIARRDGCVYSCVGGLFHGCRDDDPQMFAMFSGNIRDNFIPIARGSKTLVKMFDKFHPRMTMTILSEHEAMLNWALWLGFEVVSTMNDANNHEYINFVRCNPSMKDAYSDESRPVMH
;
A
#
# COMPACT_ATOMS: atom_id res chain seq x y z
N MET A 1 2.99 -18.86 -4.15
CA MET A 1 2.53 -18.55 -5.54
C MET A 1 3.65 -17.81 -6.23
N GLN A 2 4.13 -18.30 -7.37
CA GLN A 2 5.09 -17.56 -8.20
C GLN A 2 4.36 -16.30 -8.71
N GLY A 3 4.96 -15.13 -8.42
CA GLY A 3 4.34 -13.84 -8.63
C GLY A 3 3.93 -13.58 -10.09
N GLU A 4 2.67 -13.20 -10.26
CA GLU A 4 2.13 -12.76 -11.54
C GLU A 4 2.88 -11.48 -11.96
N VAL A 5 3.70 -11.59 -12.99
CA VAL A 5 4.43 -10.45 -13.56
C VAL A 5 3.47 -9.66 -14.45
N ILE A 6 3.14 -8.45 -14.02
CA ILE A 6 2.36 -7.54 -14.85
C ILE A 6 3.35 -6.64 -15.61
N GLN A 7 3.38 -6.76 -16.94
CA GLN A 7 4.23 -5.91 -17.77
C GLN A 7 3.39 -4.94 -18.60
N ARG A 8 3.79 -3.67 -18.59
CA ARG A 8 3.22 -2.62 -19.45
C ARG A 8 4.34 -1.72 -19.99
N GLY A 9 4.72 -1.93 -21.25
CA GLY A 9 5.84 -1.22 -21.86
C GLY A 9 7.14 -1.54 -21.13
N SER A 10 7.86 -0.49 -20.70
CA SER A 10 9.12 -0.60 -19.95
C SER A 10 8.92 -0.82 -18.44
N TYR A 11 7.69 -0.90 -17.95
CA TYR A 11 7.39 -1.10 -16.53
C TYR A 11 6.91 -2.51 -16.25
N ARG A 12 7.43 -3.08 -15.15
CA ARG A 12 7.05 -4.40 -14.65
C ARG A 12 6.65 -4.27 -13.17
N LEU A 13 5.59 -4.97 -12.82
CA LEU A 13 5.23 -5.22 -11.43
C LEU A 13 5.60 -6.66 -11.13
N VAL A 14 6.54 -6.88 -10.23
CA VAL A 14 7.06 -8.19 -9.84
C VAL A 14 6.96 -8.38 -8.35
N SER A 15 6.86 -9.61 -7.88
CA SER A 15 6.93 -9.89 -6.44
C SER A 15 8.27 -9.42 -5.90
N ALA A 16 8.23 -8.71 -4.77
CA ALA A 16 9.42 -8.32 -4.03
C ALA A 16 9.98 -9.50 -3.23
N SER A 17 11.28 -9.49 -3.00
CA SER A 17 11.99 -10.46 -2.19
C SER A 17 13.01 -9.78 -1.28
N VAL A 18 13.48 -10.46 -0.25
CA VAL A 18 14.50 -9.92 0.67
C VAL A 18 15.77 -9.48 -0.06
N SER A 19 16.11 -10.10 -1.21
CA SER A 19 17.23 -9.68 -2.05
C SER A 19 17.06 -8.28 -2.66
N ASP A 20 15.85 -7.75 -2.72
CA ASP A 20 15.56 -6.42 -3.24
C ASP A 20 15.74 -5.31 -2.18
N VAL A 21 15.79 -5.67 -0.89
CA VAL A 21 15.86 -4.73 0.23
C VAL A 21 16.98 -3.68 0.09
N PRO A 22 18.24 -4.04 -0.24
CA PRO A 22 19.31 -3.06 -0.40
C PRO A 22 19.02 -2.00 -1.48
N GLU A 23 18.41 -2.42 -2.58
CA GLU A 23 18.02 -1.51 -3.66
C GLU A 23 16.87 -0.58 -3.22
N ILE A 24 15.86 -1.14 -2.55
CA ILE A 24 14.72 -0.39 -2.03
C ILE A 24 15.20 0.69 -1.08
N VAL A 25 16.00 0.33 -0.09
CA VAL A 25 16.53 1.26 0.92
C VAL A 25 17.38 2.37 0.30
N LYS A 26 18.23 2.03 -0.67
CA LYS A 26 19.10 2.99 -1.36
C LYS A 26 18.33 4.10 -2.06
N HIS A 27 17.13 3.81 -2.55
CA HIS A 27 16.34 4.72 -3.39
C HIS A 27 15.07 5.22 -2.73
N LEU A 28 14.82 4.85 -1.46
CA LEU A 28 13.63 5.25 -0.71
C LEU A 28 13.52 6.77 -0.60
N SER A 29 12.31 7.31 -0.76
CA SER A 29 12.06 8.73 -0.55
C SER A 29 12.24 9.11 0.93
N ILE A 30 12.49 10.40 1.17
CA ILE A 30 12.65 10.93 2.54
C ILE A 30 11.36 10.74 3.32
N GLU A 31 10.22 10.95 2.67
CA GLU A 31 8.89 10.79 3.28
C GLU A 31 8.64 9.35 3.71
N SER A 32 8.88 8.37 2.82
CA SER A 32 8.73 6.96 3.13
C SER A 32 9.70 6.50 4.23
N ALA A 33 10.93 7.01 4.22
CA ALA A 33 11.91 6.73 5.28
C ALA A 33 11.48 7.32 6.63
N ARG A 34 10.83 8.51 6.64
CA ARG A 34 10.27 9.12 7.84
C ARG A 34 9.12 8.28 8.39
N GLU A 35 8.21 7.81 7.54
CA GLU A 35 7.08 6.96 7.97
C GLU A 35 7.56 5.68 8.66
N LEU A 36 8.57 5.00 8.11
CA LEU A 36 9.15 3.82 8.75
C LEU A 36 9.69 4.11 10.16
N LYS A 37 10.34 5.26 10.35
CA LYS A 37 10.82 5.68 11.67
C LYS A 37 9.67 5.95 12.64
N LEU A 38 8.58 6.56 12.18
CA LEU A 38 7.39 6.82 12.99
C LEU A 38 6.67 5.53 13.39
N LEU A 39 6.76 4.48 12.56
CA LEU A 39 6.25 3.15 12.88
C LEU A 39 7.09 2.41 13.94
N GLY A 40 8.21 2.99 14.38
CA GLY A 40 9.03 2.47 15.48
C GLY A 40 10.12 1.49 15.08
N TYR A 41 10.42 1.34 13.80
CA TYR A 41 11.53 0.49 13.36
C TYR A 41 12.88 1.06 13.81
N SER A 42 13.76 0.19 14.29
CA SER A 42 15.10 0.58 14.75
C SER A 42 15.98 1.02 13.58
N SER A 43 15.74 0.50 12.39
CA SER A 43 16.38 0.90 11.14
C SER A 43 15.44 0.79 9.94
N ILE A 44 15.75 1.56 8.89
CA ILE A 44 15.00 1.50 7.63
C ILE A 44 15.12 0.10 7.00
N ASN A 45 16.31 -0.51 7.06
CA ASN A 45 16.53 -1.87 6.55
C ASN A 45 15.60 -2.89 7.21
N GLU A 46 15.51 -2.86 8.53
CA GLU A 46 14.64 -3.75 9.30
C GLU A 46 13.17 -3.59 8.90
N GLY A 47 12.69 -2.35 8.80
CA GLY A 47 11.30 -2.09 8.40
C GLY A 47 10.99 -2.60 7.00
N ILE A 48 11.87 -2.37 6.03
CA ILE A 48 11.69 -2.87 4.66
C ILE A 48 11.77 -4.40 4.62
N GLU A 49 12.72 -5.01 5.32
CA GLU A 49 12.88 -6.46 5.37
C GLU A 49 11.66 -7.15 5.96
N GLU A 50 11.11 -6.60 7.06
CA GLU A 50 9.87 -7.10 7.66
C GLU A 50 8.69 -6.98 6.69
N MET A 51 8.52 -5.83 6.04
CA MET A 51 7.45 -5.63 5.08
C MET A 51 7.53 -6.61 3.91
N VAL A 52 8.73 -6.81 3.34
CA VAL A 52 8.93 -7.73 2.22
C VAL A 52 8.74 -9.19 2.62
N SER A 53 9.09 -9.54 3.87
CA SER A 53 9.00 -10.92 4.38
C SER A 53 7.59 -11.28 4.87
N SER A 54 6.85 -10.31 5.42
CA SER A 54 5.58 -10.55 6.12
C SER A 54 4.34 -10.22 5.29
N ALA A 55 4.53 -9.52 4.16
CA ALA A 55 3.44 -9.06 3.32
C ALA A 55 3.44 -9.70 1.94
N GLU A 56 2.28 -9.70 1.29
CA GLU A 56 2.20 -9.93 -0.14
C GLU A 56 2.69 -8.66 -0.86
N CYS A 57 3.99 -8.62 -1.19
CA CYS A 57 4.72 -7.42 -1.57
C CYS A 57 5.14 -7.43 -3.04
N TYR A 58 4.96 -6.30 -3.71
CA TYR A 58 5.29 -6.09 -5.11
C TYR A 58 6.15 -4.85 -5.29
N ILE A 59 7.05 -4.93 -6.27
CA ILE A 59 7.94 -3.83 -6.64
C ILE A 59 7.71 -3.44 -8.10
N ALA A 60 7.53 -2.14 -8.36
CA ALA A 60 7.41 -1.58 -9.69
C ALA A 60 8.79 -1.20 -10.22
N ARG A 61 9.26 -1.87 -11.26
CA ARG A 61 10.55 -1.63 -11.90
C ARG A 61 10.38 -1.07 -13.31
N ARG A 62 11.27 -0.17 -13.70
CA ARG A 62 11.47 0.22 -15.08
C ARG A 62 12.64 -0.57 -15.65
N ASP A 63 12.64 -0.90 -16.96
CA ASP A 63 13.69 -1.70 -17.61
C ASP A 63 15.09 -1.25 -17.24
N GLY A 64 15.87 -2.18 -16.64
CA GLY A 64 17.26 -1.98 -16.24
C GLY A 64 17.49 -0.99 -15.10
N CYS A 65 16.44 -0.46 -14.47
CA CYS A 65 16.54 0.62 -13.50
C CYS A 65 15.86 0.32 -12.16
N VAL A 66 16.17 1.20 -11.26
CA VAL A 66 15.65 1.45 -9.93
C VAL A 66 14.14 1.27 -9.85
N TYR A 67 13.69 0.67 -8.77
CA TYR A 67 12.27 0.62 -8.45
C TYR A 67 11.67 2.04 -8.33
N SER A 68 10.41 2.17 -8.67
CA SER A 68 9.66 3.42 -8.53
C SER A 68 8.73 3.40 -7.31
N CYS A 69 8.24 2.22 -6.96
CA CYS A 69 7.34 2.00 -5.85
C CYS A 69 7.46 0.56 -5.38
N VAL A 70 7.34 0.35 -4.09
CA VAL A 70 7.08 -0.94 -3.47
C VAL A 70 5.78 -0.84 -2.71
N GLY A 71 4.94 -1.86 -2.79
CA GLY A 71 3.66 -1.87 -2.11
C GLY A 71 3.05 -3.26 -2.05
N GLY A 72 2.09 -3.44 -1.17
CA GLY A 72 1.49 -4.74 -0.96
C GLY A 72 0.40 -4.74 0.09
N LEU A 73 0.08 -5.93 0.58
CA LEU A 73 -0.90 -6.18 1.61
C LEU A 73 -0.27 -6.90 2.80
N PHE A 74 -0.41 -6.32 3.99
CA PHE A 74 -0.24 -7.05 5.24
C PHE A 74 -1.53 -7.80 5.56
N HIS A 75 -1.39 -9.09 5.83
CA HIS A 75 -2.47 -9.92 6.34
C HIS A 75 -2.33 -9.98 7.86
N GLY A 76 -3.26 -9.32 8.57
CA GLY A 76 -3.37 -9.38 10.03
C GLY A 76 -3.88 -10.74 10.55
N CYS A 77 -4.42 -10.74 11.75
CA CYS A 77 -5.12 -11.91 12.29
C CYS A 77 -6.31 -12.28 11.40
N ARG A 78 -6.76 -13.53 11.47
CA ARG A 78 -7.71 -14.16 10.51
C ARG A 78 -8.98 -13.37 10.17
N ASP A 79 -9.41 -12.46 11.05
CA ASP A 79 -10.66 -11.70 10.92
C ASP A 79 -10.43 -10.21 10.60
N ASP A 80 -9.17 -9.78 10.44
CA ASP A 80 -8.83 -8.40 10.13
C ASP A 80 -8.76 -8.19 8.61
N ASP A 81 -9.28 -7.06 8.17
CA ASP A 81 -9.12 -6.62 6.79
C ASP A 81 -7.63 -6.43 6.48
N PRO A 82 -7.12 -6.92 5.33
CA PRO A 82 -5.74 -6.71 4.97
C PRO A 82 -5.42 -5.23 4.81
N GLN A 83 -4.26 -4.83 5.31
CA GLN A 83 -3.80 -3.46 5.27
C GLN A 83 -2.88 -3.23 4.07
N MET A 84 -3.31 -2.38 3.15
CA MET A 84 -2.49 -1.97 2.01
C MET A 84 -1.46 -0.93 2.45
N PHE A 85 -0.25 -1.04 1.92
CA PHE A 85 0.82 -0.06 2.08
C PHE A 85 1.49 0.25 0.74
N ALA A 86 2.16 1.39 0.66
CA ALA A 86 3.03 1.73 -0.46
C ALA A 86 4.16 2.64 0.01
N MET A 87 5.34 2.43 -0.56
CA MET A 87 6.52 3.28 -0.36
C MET A 87 7.11 3.65 -1.70
N PHE A 88 7.51 4.89 -1.83
CA PHE A 88 7.96 5.46 -3.08
C PHE A 88 9.47 5.73 -3.07
N SER A 89 10.06 5.63 -4.25
CA SER A 89 11.42 6.13 -4.46
C SER A 89 11.44 7.66 -4.61
N GLY A 90 12.60 8.27 -4.43
CA GLY A 90 12.76 9.71 -4.59
C GLY A 90 12.46 10.25 -6.01
N ASN A 91 12.36 9.37 -6.99
CA ASN A 91 12.07 9.72 -8.40
C ASN A 91 10.58 9.53 -8.78
N ILE A 92 9.67 9.51 -7.81
CA ILE A 92 8.24 9.27 -8.06
C ILE A 92 7.63 10.24 -9.09
N ARG A 93 8.07 11.50 -9.09
CA ARG A 93 7.52 12.53 -10.00
C ARG A 93 7.73 12.17 -11.47
N ASP A 94 8.89 11.62 -11.80
CA ASP A 94 9.25 11.24 -13.18
C ASP A 94 8.52 9.96 -13.63
N ASN A 95 7.97 9.21 -12.69
CA ASN A 95 7.34 7.91 -12.91
C ASN A 95 5.87 7.88 -12.48
N PHE A 96 5.26 9.03 -12.22
CA PHE A 96 3.91 9.12 -11.64
C PHE A 96 2.84 8.36 -12.45
N ILE A 97 2.77 8.57 -13.77
CA ILE A 97 1.74 7.93 -14.60
C ILE A 97 1.85 6.40 -14.61
N PRO A 98 3.04 5.81 -14.83
CA PRO A 98 3.20 4.36 -14.72
C PRO A 98 2.89 3.80 -13.33
N ILE A 99 3.31 4.49 -12.27
CA ILE A 99 3.02 4.11 -10.89
C ILE A 99 1.50 4.11 -10.64
N ALA A 100 0.82 5.17 -11.01
CA ALA A 100 -0.62 5.28 -10.87
C ALA A 100 -1.37 4.14 -11.60
N ARG A 101 -0.98 3.84 -12.84
CA ARG A 101 -1.56 2.72 -13.60
C ARG A 101 -1.25 1.36 -12.97
N GLY A 102 -0.03 1.17 -12.50
CA GLY A 102 0.41 -0.05 -11.79
C GLY A 102 -0.38 -0.24 -10.51
N SER A 103 -0.56 0.82 -9.72
CA SER A 103 -1.34 0.82 -8.48
C SER A 103 -2.79 0.41 -8.71
N LYS A 104 -3.46 0.96 -9.74
CA LYS A 104 -4.82 0.52 -10.10
C LYS A 104 -4.89 -0.96 -10.49
N THR A 105 -3.86 -1.45 -11.18
CA THR A 105 -3.80 -2.86 -11.58
C THR A 105 -3.60 -3.74 -10.35
N LEU A 106 -2.72 -3.35 -9.42
CA LEU A 106 -2.46 -4.04 -8.16
C LEU A 106 -3.72 -4.09 -7.29
N VAL A 107 -4.40 -2.95 -7.10
CA VAL A 107 -5.65 -2.89 -6.34
C VAL A 107 -6.73 -3.79 -6.94
N LYS A 108 -6.90 -3.80 -8.28
CA LYS A 108 -7.83 -4.71 -8.96
C LYS A 108 -7.46 -6.19 -8.79
N MET A 109 -6.18 -6.50 -8.68
CA MET A 109 -5.74 -7.85 -8.38
C MET A 109 -6.14 -8.26 -6.97
N PHE A 110 -5.91 -7.38 -5.99
CA PHE A 110 -6.31 -7.60 -4.60
C PHE A 110 -7.82 -7.67 -4.42
N ASP A 111 -8.59 -6.83 -5.12
CA ASP A 111 -10.07 -6.87 -5.12
C ASP A 111 -10.63 -8.26 -5.45
N LYS A 112 -9.91 -9.10 -6.23
CA LYS A 112 -10.38 -10.46 -6.56
C LYS A 112 -10.42 -11.40 -5.35
N PHE A 113 -9.58 -11.15 -4.35
CA PHE A 113 -9.39 -12.04 -3.20
C PHE A 113 -9.86 -11.41 -1.89
N HIS A 114 -9.96 -10.08 -1.85
CA HIS A 114 -10.30 -9.33 -0.64
C HIS A 114 -11.53 -8.46 -0.86
N PRO A 115 -12.61 -8.72 -0.15
CA PRO A 115 -13.84 -7.91 -0.26
C PRO A 115 -13.64 -6.51 0.31
N ARG A 116 -12.68 -6.37 1.23
CA ARG A 116 -12.37 -5.12 1.92
C ARG A 116 -10.88 -5.02 2.20
N MET A 117 -10.35 -3.81 2.11
CA MET A 117 -8.94 -3.48 2.41
C MET A 117 -8.89 -2.18 3.18
N THR A 118 -7.89 -2.04 4.05
CA THR A 118 -7.65 -0.81 4.82
C THR A 118 -6.32 -0.16 4.42
N MET A 119 -6.15 1.10 4.76
CA MET A 119 -4.90 1.84 4.63
C MET A 119 -4.86 2.91 5.72
N THR A 120 -3.69 3.12 6.33
CA THR A 120 -3.46 4.18 7.31
C THR A 120 -2.34 5.07 6.78
N ILE A 121 -2.58 6.37 6.71
CA ILE A 121 -1.67 7.35 6.10
C ILE A 121 -1.50 8.52 7.08
N LEU A 122 -0.26 8.98 7.25
CA LEU A 122 0.05 10.20 8.01
C LEU A 122 -0.64 11.41 7.37
N SER A 123 -1.36 12.23 8.15
CA SER A 123 -2.17 13.35 7.63
C SER A 123 -1.35 14.41 6.88
N GLU A 124 -0.07 14.55 7.22
CA GLU A 124 0.86 15.46 6.53
C GLU A 124 1.25 14.97 5.12
N HIS A 125 0.98 13.70 4.77
CA HIS A 125 1.42 13.11 3.50
C HIS A 125 0.36 13.30 2.40
N GLU A 126 0.12 14.55 2.02
CA GLU A 126 -0.94 14.97 1.09
C GLU A 126 -0.94 14.17 -0.23
N ALA A 127 0.24 13.90 -0.79
CA ALA A 127 0.35 13.13 -2.04
C ALA A 127 -0.20 11.69 -1.89
N MET A 128 0.05 11.05 -0.75
CA MET A 128 -0.46 9.70 -0.44
C MET A 128 -1.95 9.72 -0.16
N LEU A 129 -2.46 10.75 0.54
CA LEU A 129 -3.90 10.91 0.78
C LEU A 129 -4.66 11.01 -0.54
N ASN A 130 -4.21 11.89 -1.44
CA ASN A 130 -4.81 12.06 -2.76
C ASN A 130 -4.73 10.77 -3.60
N TRP A 131 -3.62 10.03 -3.50
CA TRP A 131 -3.44 8.77 -4.20
C TRP A 131 -4.38 7.67 -3.67
N ALA A 132 -4.59 7.58 -2.35
CA ALA A 132 -5.54 6.65 -1.74
C ALA A 132 -6.98 6.94 -2.21
N LEU A 133 -7.42 8.21 -2.15
CA LEU A 133 -8.73 8.63 -2.65
C LEU A 133 -8.90 8.29 -4.15
N TRP A 134 -7.87 8.55 -4.95
CA TRP A 134 -7.89 8.23 -6.38
C TRP A 134 -7.95 6.73 -6.67
N LEU A 135 -7.40 5.89 -5.78
CA LEU A 135 -7.55 4.44 -5.85
C LEU A 135 -8.93 3.95 -5.41
N GLY A 136 -9.79 4.84 -4.89
CA GLY A 136 -11.15 4.52 -4.46
C GLY A 136 -11.23 4.06 -3.01
N PHE A 137 -10.25 4.43 -2.18
CA PHE A 137 -10.37 4.34 -0.74
C PHE A 137 -11.20 5.50 -0.20
N GLU A 138 -11.97 5.27 0.84
CA GLU A 138 -12.82 6.25 1.51
C GLU A 138 -12.31 6.48 2.93
N VAL A 139 -12.31 7.73 3.41
CA VAL A 139 -11.93 8.08 4.78
C VAL A 139 -12.97 7.54 5.75
N VAL A 140 -12.54 6.85 6.80
CA VAL A 140 -13.45 6.30 7.82
C VAL A 140 -13.20 6.87 9.20
N SER A 141 -11.98 7.24 9.56
CA SER A 141 -11.64 7.83 10.85
C SER A 141 -10.29 8.52 10.81
N THR A 142 -10.01 9.28 11.86
CA THR A 142 -8.68 9.80 12.18
C THR A 142 -8.24 9.28 13.53
N MET A 143 -6.94 9.17 13.75
CA MET A 143 -6.36 8.77 15.02
C MET A 143 -5.03 9.48 15.23
N ASN A 144 -4.66 9.69 16.49
CA ASN A 144 -3.34 10.20 16.84
C ASN A 144 -2.51 9.10 17.51
N ASP A 145 -1.22 9.05 17.19
CA ASP A 145 -0.27 8.21 17.92
C ASP A 145 0.11 8.82 19.29
N ALA A 146 0.94 8.12 20.05
CA ALA A 146 1.42 8.57 21.35
C ALA A 146 2.24 9.88 21.29
N ASN A 147 2.76 10.26 20.14
CA ASN A 147 3.53 11.47 19.89
C ASN A 147 2.69 12.59 19.26
N ASN A 148 1.36 12.40 19.21
CA ASN A 148 0.39 13.33 18.63
C ASN A 148 0.53 13.53 17.10
N HIS A 149 1.07 12.56 16.37
CA HIS A 149 0.98 12.56 14.92
C HIS A 149 -0.40 12.06 14.52
N GLU A 150 -1.08 12.81 13.65
CA GLU A 150 -2.40 12.45 13.15
C GLU A 150 -2.29 11.51 11.95
N TYR A 151 -3.06 10.44 11.99
CA TYR A 151 -3.20 9.48 10.88
C TYR A 151 -4.65 9.43 10.41
N ILE A 152 -4.83 9.24 9.12
CA ILE A 152 -6.13 9.08 8.48
C ILE A 152 -6.28 7.62 8.08
N ASN A 153 -7.35 6.98 8.56
CA ASN A 153 -7.70 5.62 8.22
C ASN A 153 -8.66 5.60 7.04
N PHE A 154 -8.33 4.77 6.07
CA PHE A 154 -9.08 4.57 4.85
C PHE A 154 -9.58 3.13 4.76
N VAL A 155 -10.70 2.96 4.09
CA VAL A 155 -11.27 1.67 3.72
C VAL A 155 -11.60 1.69 2.22
N ARG A 156 -11.33 0.60 1.56
CA ARG A 156 -11.81 0.30 0.23
C ARG A 156 -12.64 -0.98 0.27
N CYS A 157 -13.89 -0.87 -0.17
CA CYS A 157 -14.74 -2.03 -0.43
C CYS A 157 -14.68 -2.39 -1.91
N ASN A 158 -14.54 -3.67 -2.21
CA ASN A 158 -14.57 -4.15 -3.59
C ASN A 158 -15.88 -3.72 -4.26
N PRO A 159 -15.85 -2.94 -5.36
CA PRO A 159 -17.06 -2.45 -6.03
C PRO A 159 -18.03 -3.56 -6.46
N SER A 160 -17.50 -4.76 -6.80
CA SER A 160 -18.30 -5.91 -7.22
C SER A 160 -19.02 -6.63 -6.05
N MET A 161 -18.67 -6.28 -4.81
CA MET A 161 -19.22 -6.89 -3.58
C MET A 161 -19.98 -5.88 -2.71
N LYS A 162 -20.12 -4.63 -3.12
CA LYS A 162 -20.80 -3.58 -2.34
C LYS A 162 -22.24 -3.96 -1.96
N ASP A 163 -22.94 -4.69 -2.84
CA ASP A 163 -24.33 -5.08 -2.59
C ASP A 163 -24.46 -6.22 -1.57
N ALA A 164 -23.43 -7.04 -1.38
CA ALA A 164 -23.44 -8.14 -0.42
C ALA A 164 -23.32 -7.68 1.04
N TYR A 165 -22.70 -6.53 1.27
CA TYR A 165 -22.42 -5.97 2.62
C TYR A 165 -23.42 -4.89 3.04
N SER A 166 -24.25 -4.36 2.14
CA SER A 166 -25.25 -3.34 2.46
C SER A 166 -26.44 -3.88 3.28
N ASP A 167 -26.62 -5.19 3.36
CA ASP A 167 -27.76 -5.81 4.02
C ASP A 167 -27.50 -6.22 5.50
N GLU A 168 -26.23 -6.33 5.92
CA GLU A 168 -25.89 -6.73 7.30
C GLU A 168 -25.83 -5.55 8.30
N SER A 169 -25.92 -4.30 7.88
CA SER A 169 -25.78 -3.12 8.75
C SER A 169 -27.12 -2.45 9.13
N ARG A 170 -28.25 -3.09 8.94
CA ARG A 170 -29.51 -2.60 9.51
C ARG A 170 -29.70 -3.14 10.92
N PRO A 171 -29.54 -2.32 11.97
CA PRO A 171 -29.97 -2.73 13.30
C PRO A 171 -31.49 -2.95 13.25
N VAL A 172 -31.91 -4.17 13.54
CA VAL A 172 -33.33 -4.45 13.82
C VAL A 172 -33.66 -3.72 15.11
N MET A 173 -34.30 -2.57 15.00
CA MET A 173 -34.91 -1.91 16.17
C MET A 173 -36.19 -2.68 16.53
N HIS A 174 -36.13 -3.33 17.68
CA HIS A 174 -37.28 -3.81 18.40
C HIS A 174 -37.69 -2.84 19.48
#